data_ec2d45a1fa8349b5ed188752a41bc0ad
#
_entry.id   ec2d45a1fa8349b5ed188752a41bc0ad
#
_cell.length_a   1.000
_cell.length_b   1.000
_cell.length_c   1.000
_cell.angle_alpha   90.00
_cell.angle_beta   90.00
_cell.angle_gamma   90.00
#
_symmetry.space_group_name_H-M   'P 1'
#
loop_
_entity.id
_entity.type
_entity.pdbx_description
1 polymer ?
#
loop_
_entity_poly.entity_id
_entity_poly.type
_entity_poly.pdbx_seq_one_letter_code
_entity_poly.pdbx_strand_id
1 'polypeptide(L)'
;MNIIPESHLDLLNDNKKAFVYLATMMPNGTPQVTPVWFNMDGIFILINTAEGRLKDRNMRARPDVTLCIADPANPYRYIQIRGKVVEYLREGADDHIDALSFKYHGVPKYQYRQPGEKRVIFKIKPIKVDAHG
;
A
#
# COMPACT_ATOMS: atom_id res chain seq x y z
N MET A 1 10.02 -2.13 -16.25
CA MET A 1 8.85 -1.87 -17.12
C MET A 1 7.62 -1.70 -16.26
N ASN A 2 6.90 -0.63 -16.48
CA ASN A 2 5.68 -0.36 -15.71
C ASN A 2 4.49 -1.02 -16.40
N ILE A 3 3.78 -1.91 -15.70
CA ILE A 3 2.61 -2.61 -16.23
C ILE A 3 1.30 -1.87 -15.95
N ILE A 4 1.36 -0.72 -15.28
CA ILE A 4 0.17 0.12 -15.05
C ILE A 4 -0.14 0.87 -16.33
N PRO A 5 -1.38 0.78 -16.86
CA PRO A 5 -1.76 1.51 -18.06
C PRO A 5 -1.62 3.02 -17.87
N GLU A 6 -1.15 3.68 -18.92
CA GLU A 6 -0.96 5.13 -18.92
C GLU A 6 -2.25 5.88 -18.52
N SER A 7 -3.39 5.37 -18.95
CA SER A 7 -4.70 5.95 -18.65
C SER A 7 -5.02 6.01 -17.15
N HIS A 8 -4.32 5.24 -16.32
CA HIS A 8 -4.57 5.13 -14.89
C HIS A 8 -3.36 5.49 -14.05
N LEU A 9 -2.28 6.00 -14.62
CA LEU A 9 -1.07 6.37 -13.89
C LEU A 9 -1.32 7.48 -12.87
N ASP A 10 -2.29 8.35 -13.13
CA ASP A 10 -2.64 9.44 -12.21
C ASP A 10 -3.08 8.92 -10.83
N LEU A 11 -3.66 7.71 -10.76
CA LEU A 11 -4.07 7.11 -9.49
C LEU A 11 -2.89 6.86 -8.55
N LEU A 12 -1.68 6.74 -9.09
CA LEU A 12 -0.46 6.50 -8.31
C LEU A 12 0.20 7.78 -7.83
N ASN A 13 -0.24 8.96 -8.32
CA ASN A 13 0.36 10.23 -7.96
C ASN A 13 0.00 10.62 -6.52
N ASP A 14 0.95 11.21 -5.81
CA ASP A 14 0.76 11.64 -4.43
C ASP A 14 -0.35 12.69 -4.29
N ASN A 15 -0.49 13.58 -5.28
CA ASN A 15 -1.53 14.62 -5.24
C ASN A 15 -2.95 14.08 -5.44
N LYS A 16 -3.09 12.86 -5.96
CA LYS A 16 -4.40 12.22 -6.13
C LYS A 16 -4.98 11.74 -4.79
N LYS A 17 -4.11 11.40 -3.85
CA LYS A 17 -4.47 10.94 -2.50
C LYS A 17 -5.41 9.74 -2.51
N ALA A 18 -5.28 8.86 -3.50
CA ALA A 18 -6.04 7.63 -3.55
C ALA A 18 -5.58 6.68 -2.46
N PHE A 19 -6.55 6.01 -1.80
CA PHE A 19 -6.24 4.92 -0.88
C PHE A 19 -6.04 3.64 -1.66
N VAL A 20 -5.26 2.73 -1.10
CA VAL A 20 -5.22 1.36 -1.59
C VAL A 20 -5.99 0.46 -0.63
N TYR A 21 -6.87 -0.37 -1.20
CA TYR A 21 -7.52 -1.44 -0.45
C TYR A 21 -6.65 -2.66 -0.59
N LEU A 22 -6.02 -3.05 0.52
CA LEU A 22 -5.03 -4.12 0.54
C LEU A 22 -5.65 -5.39 1.10
N ALA A 23 -5.66 -6.44 0.29
CA ALA A 23 -6.08 -7.77 0.71
C ALA A 23 -4.86 -8.64 1.00
N THR A 24 -4.80 -9.16 2.22
CA THR A 24 -3.78 -10.11 2.66
C THR A 24 -4.44 -11.41 3.06
N MET A 25 -3.66 -12.49 3.08
CA MET A 25 -4.20 -13.83 3.31
C MET A 25 -3.98 -14.28 4.75
N MET A 26 -5.07 -14.70 5.39
CA MET A 26 -5.03 -15.31 6.73
C MET A 26 -4.45 -16.72 6.67
N PRO A 27 -3.96 -17.26 7.80
CA PRO A 27 -3.43 -18.64 7.84
C PRO A 27 -4.42 -19.70 7.36
N ASN A 28 -5.72 -19.48 7.55
CA ASN A 28 -6.76 -20.43 7.13
C ASN A 28 -7.21 -20.24 5.69
N GLY A 29 -6.55 -19.35 4.93
CA GLY A 29 -6.87 -19.11 3.52
C GLY A 29 -7.97 -18.09 3.27
N THR A 30 -8.54 -17.48 4.32
CA THR A 30 -9.51 -16.40 4.13
C THR A 30 -8.79 -15.06 3.94
N PRO A 31 -9.27 -14.21 3.01
CA PRO A 31 -8.66 -12.90 2.82
C PRO A 31 -9.11 -11.89 3.89
N GLN A 32 -8.22 -10.96 4.22
CA GLN A 32 -8.49 -9.82 5.09
C GLN A 32 -8.20 -8.56 4.27
N VAL A 33 -9.10 -7.59 4.25
CA VAL A 33 -8.94 -6.37 3.47
C VAL A 33 -9.07 -5.13 4.35
N THR A 34 -8.17 -4.16 4.16
CA THR A 34 -8.21 -2.86 4.84
C THR A 34 -7.78 -1.75 3.89
N PRO A 35 -8.33 -0.52 4.04
CA PRO A 35 -7.81 0.64 3.35
C PRO A 35 -6.50 1.09 4.01
N VAL A 36 -5.51 1.40 3.20
CA VAL A 36 -4.21 1.85 3.70
C VAL A 36 -3.66 2.97 2.82
N TRP A 37 -2.71 3.71 3.35
CA TRP A 37 -1.94 4.70 2.61
C TRP A 37 -0.84 4.01 1.81
N PHE A 38 -0.46 4.62 0.71
CA PHE A 38 0.65 4.12 -0.10
C PHE A 38 1.37 5.26 -0.80
N ASN A 39 2.59 4.99 -1.24
CA ASN A 39 3.27 5.76 -2.27
C ASN A 39 4.08 4.80 -3.13
N MET A 40 4.78 5.34 -4.10
CA MET A 40 5.51 4.53 -5.07
C MET A 40 7.01 4.75 -4.92
N ASP A 41 7.77 3.69 -5.17
CA ASP A 41 9.20 3.73 -5.38
C ASP A 41 9.48 3.04 -6.73
N GLY A 42 9.59 3.82 -7.80
CA GLY A 42 9.67 3.27 -9.13
C GLY A 42 8.41 2.48 -9.47
N ILE A 43 8.57 1.19 -9.77
CA ILE A 43 7.45 0.29 -10.09
C ILE A 43 6.83 -0.33 -8.82
N PHE A 44 7.45 -0.14 -7.66
CA PHE A 44 7.03 -0.79 -6.42
C PHE A 44 6.03 0.06 -5.66
N ILE A 45 5.03 -0.61 -5.10
CA ILE A 45 4.06 0.01 -4.19
C ILE A 45 4.59 -0.16 -2.78
N LEU A 46 4.68 0.95 -2.04
CA LEU A 46 5.15 0.94 -0.65
C LEU A 46 3.98 1.11 0.30
N ILE A 47 3.85 0.15 1.21
CA ILE A 47 2.86 0.15 2.29
C ILE A 47 3.60 0.23 3.62
N ASN A 48 3.06 1.00 4.56
CA ASN A 48 3.63 1.11 5.90
C ASN A 48 2.63 0.59 6.93
N THR A 49 3.12 -0.19 7.87
CA THR A 49 2.30 -0.66 8.98
C THR A 49 3.16 -0.84 10.24
N ALA A 50 2.52 -1.09 11.37
CA ALA A 50 3.23 -1.40 12.60
C ALA A 50 3.45 -2.91 12.72
N GLU A 51 4.63 -3.29 13.20
CA GLU A 51 4.94 -4.70 13.46
C GLU A 51 3.96 -5.31 14.45
N GLY A 52 3.56 -6.53 14.19
CA GLY A 52 2.62 -7.28 15.01
C GLY A 52 1.16 -7.12 14.61
N ARG A 53 0.83 -6.16 13.77
CA ARG A 53 -0.53 -6.05 13.22
C ARG A 53 -0.82 -7.23 12.29
N LEU A 54 -2.12 -7.50 12.09
CA LEU A 54 -2.55 -8.66 11.33
C LEU A 54 -1.98 -8.66 9.91
N LYS A 55 -2.04 -7.53 9.20
CA LYS A 55 -1.50 -7.44 7.84
C LYS A 55 0.02 -7.62 7.79
N ASP A 56 0.73 -7.17 8.83
CA ASP A 56 2.18 -7.39 8.93
C ASP A 56 2.49 -8.88 9.00
N ARG A 57 1.84 -9.60 9.89
CA ARG A 57 2.03 -11.05 10.05
C ARG A 57 1.63 -11.80 8.78
N ASN A 58 0.51 -11.40 8.18
CA ASN A 58 0.02 -12.04 6.96
C ASN A 58 1.02 -11.89 5.80
N MET A 59 1.52 -10.68 5.57
CA MET A 59 2.43 -10.42 4.46
C MET A 59 3.80 -11.06 4.63
N ARG A 60 4.29 -11.17 5.88
CA ARG A 60 5.55 -11.85 6.14
C ARG A 60 5.45 -13.35 5.86
N ALA A 61 4.31 -13.95 6.22
CA ALA A 61 4.10 -15.39 6.07
C ALA A 61 3.64 -15.77 4.66
N ARG A 62 2.83 -14.93 4.02
CA ARG A 62 2.21 -15.20 2.72
C ARG A 62 2.32 -13.94 1.87
N PRO A 63 3.35 -13.88 0.99
CA PRO A 63 3.70 -12.65 0.29
C PRO A 63 2.78 -12.28 -0.87
N ASP A 64 1.87 -13.15 -1.29
CA ASP A 64 0.92 -12.84 -2.35
C ASP A 64 -0.20 -11.95 -1.80
N VAL A 65 -0.41 -10.81 -2.45
CA VAL A 65 -1.40 -9.81 -2.03
C VAL A 65 -2.19 -9.32 -3.23
N THR A 66 -3.35 -8.75 -2.97
CA THR A 66 -4.16 -8.08 -3.99
C THR A 66 -4.48 -6.68 -3.51
N LEU A 67 -4.39 -5.72 -4.42
CA LEU A 67 -4.61 -4.31 -4.12
C LEU A 67 -5.62 -3.73 -5.11
N CYS A 68 -6.48 -2.85 -4.61
CA CYS A 68 -7.36 -2.05 -5.47
C CYS A 68 -7.13 -0.58 -5.14
N ILE A 69 -6.80 0.20 -6.18
CA ILE A 69 -6.62 1.65 -6.05
C ILE A 69 -7.71 2.31 -6.90
N ALA A 70 -8.64 2.98 -6.24
CA ALA A 70 -9.77 3.61 -6.91
C ALA A 70 -9.59 5.13 -6.96
N ASP A 71 -10.15 5.73 -8.02
CA ASP A 71 -10.20 7.18 -8.14
C ASP A 71 -11.08 7.74 -7.01
N PRO A 72 -10.56 8.65 -6.16
CA PRO A 72 -11.38 9.22 -5.09
C PRO A 72 -12.63 9.95 -5.58
N ALA A 73 -12.62 10.45 -6.81
CA ALA A 73 -13.77 11.16 -7.40
C ALA A 73 -14.73 10.23 -8.14
N ASN A 74 -14.31 9.01 -8.46
CA ASN A 74 -15.13 8.06 -9.22
C ASN A 74 -14.72 6.62 -8.88
N PRO A 75 -15.43 5.93 -7.99
CA PRO A 75 -15.03 4.58 -7.56
C PRO A 75 -15.15 3.53 -8.65
N TYR A 76 -15.82 3.82 -9.75
CA TYR A 76 -15.90 2.91 -10.89
C TYR A 76 -14.67 2.95 -11.78
N ARG A 77 -13.76 3.90 -11.52
CA ARG A 77 -12.46 3.98 -12.20
C ARG A 77 -11.39 3.52 -11.22
N TYR A 78 -10.77 2.38 -11.51
CA TYR A 78 -9.81 1.78 -10.58
C TYR A 78 -8.81 0.89 -11.29
N ILE A 79 -7.75 0.54 -10.59
CA ILE A 79 -6.84 -0.54 -10.98
C ILE A 79 -6.86 -1.61 -9.90
N GLN A 80 -6.91 -2.86 -10.35
CA GLN A 80 -6.75 -4.03 -9.50
C GLN A 80 -5.37 -4.62 -9.76
N ILE A 81 -4.59 -4.82 -8.72
CA ILE A 81 -3.23 -5.27 -8.82
C ILE A 81 -3.06 -6.55 -8.02
N ARG A 82 -2.64 -7.63 -8.68
CA ARG A 82 -2.12 -8.79 -7.98
C ARG A 82 -0.63 -8.58 -7.83
N GLY A 83 -0.15 -8.62 -6.60
CA GLY A 83 1.21 -8.27 -6.29
C GLY A 83 1.88 -9.28 -5.39
N LYS A 84 3.17 -9.08 -5.22
CA LYS A 84 3.99 -9.91 -4.34
C LYS A 84 4.87 -9.03 -3.49
N VAL A 85 4.85 -9.28 -2.18
CA VAL A 85 5.80 -8.65 -1.27
C VAL A 85 7.19 -9.18 -1.58
N VAL A 86 8.10 -8.31 -1.98
CA VAL A 86 9.47 -8.68 -2.34
C VAL A 86 10.47 -8.30 -1.27
N GLU A 87 10.10 -7.38 -0.38
CA GLU A 87 10.99 -6.91 0.67
C GLU A 87 10.18 -6.24 1.77
N TYR A 88 10.68 -6.32 3.01
CA TYR A 88 10.15 -5.51 4.09
C TYR A 88 11.31 -4.95 4.92
N LEU A 89 11.19 -3.68 5.34
CA LEU A 89 12.29 -2.91 5.92
C LEU A 89 11.81 -2.14 7.14
N ARG A 90 12.55 -2.22 8.24
CA ARG A 90 12.40 -1.31 9.38
C ARG A 90 13.10 0.02 9.13
N GLU A 91 14.28 -0.06 8.50
CA GLU A 91 15.07 1.13 8.21
C GLU A 91 14.31 2.09 7.31
N GLY A 92 14.20 3.35 7.73
CA GLY A 92 13.47 4.37 7.01
C GLY A 92 11.96 4.33 7.18
N ALA A 93 11.41 3.36 7.93
CA ALA A 93 9.96 3.21 8.05
C ALA A 93 9.29 4.35 8.81
N ASP A 94 9.97 4.95 9.77
CA ASP A 94 9.45 6.12 10.49
C ASP A 94 9.39 7.34 9.58
N ASP A 95 10.42 7.59 8.79
CA ASP A 95 10.41 8.67 7.80
C ASP A 95 9.36 8.42 6.72
N HIS A 96 9.15 7.17 6.34
CA HIS A 96 8.17 6.79 5.35
C HIS A 96 6.75 7.07 5.82
N ILE A 97 6.40 6.72 7.06
CA ILE A 97 5.05 7.01 7.56
C ILE A 97 4.84 8.52 7.71
N ASP A 98 5.88 9.27 8.03
CA ASP A 98 5.81 10.74 8.04
C ASP A 98 5.54 11.29 6.64
N ALA A 99 6.20 10.75 5.62
CA ALA A 99 5.94 11.13 4.23
C ALA A 99 4.51 10.83 3.80
N LEU A 100 3.97 9.68 4.21
CA LEU A 100 2.58 9.33 3.93
C LEU A 100 1.61 10.26 4.66
N SER A 101 1.91 10.64 5.91
CA SER A 101 1.12 11.62 6.65
C SER A 101 1.07 12.95 5.90
N PHE A 102 2.19 13.38 5.36
CA PHE A 102 2.26 14.61 4.56
C PHE A 102 1.42 14.48 3.28
N LYS A 103 1.52 13.35 2.59
CA LYS A 103 0.73 13.09 1.37
C LYS A 103 -0.77 13.22 1.63
N TYR A 104 -1.28 12.55 2.67
CA TYR A 104 -2.71 12.40 2.89
C TYR A 104 -3.33 13.52 3.73
N HIS A 105 -2.56 14.12 4.65
CA HIS A 105 -3.08 15.12 5.57
C HIS A 105 -2.34 16.45 5.54
N GLY A 106 -1.23 16.57 4.80
CA GLY A 106 -0.41 17.77 4.81
C GLY A 106 0.37 17.97 6.11
N VAL A 107 0.43 16.95 6.96
CA VAL A 107 1.11 17.01 8.27
C VAL A 107 2.44 16.27 8.17
N PRO A 108 3.59 16.97 8.40
CA PRO A 108 4.91 16.38 8.16
C PRO A 108 5.33 15.28 9.13
N LYS A 109 4.62 15.14 10.25
CA LYS A 109 4.88 14.07 11.22
C LYS A 109 3.62 13.29 11.50
N TYR A 110 3.73 11.96 11.46
CA TYR A 110 2.62 11.07 11.77
C TYR A 110 2.19 11.24 13.23
N GLN A 111 0.92 11.59 13.45
CA GLN A 111 0.41 11.99 14.77
C GLN A 111 -0.20 10.84 15.59
N TYR A 112 -0.32 9.65 15.00
CA TYR A 112 -1.01 8.53 15.63
C TYR A 112 -0.04 7.45 16.13
N ARG A 113 1.24 7.80 16.33
CA ARG A 113 2.23 6.86 16.87
C ARG A 113 1.86 6.42 18.27
N GLN A 114 2.00 5.13 18.52
CA GLN A 114 1.83 4.56 19.86
C GLN A 114 3.21 4.31 20.49
N PRO A 115 3.32 4.40 21.82
CA PRO A 115 4.57 4.08 22.52
C PRO A 115 5.04 2.67 22.18
N GLY A 116 6.33 2.53 21.86
CA GLY A 116 6.93 1.24 21.52
C GLY A 116 6.58 0.70 20.12
N GLU A 117 5.81 1.43 19.33
CA GLU A 117 5.43 1.03 17.99
C GLU A 117 6.67 0.98 17.09
N LYS A 118 6.81 -0.13 16.36
CA LYS A 118 7.86 -0.30 15.36
C LYS A 118 7.23 -0.37 13.99
N ARG A 119 7.57 0.62 13.15
CA ARG A 119 7.05 0.69 11.80
C ARG A 119 7.86 -0.19 10.86
N VAL A 120 7.21 -0.65 9.79
CA VAL A 120 7.83 -1.45 8.74
C VAL A 120 7.25 -1.06 7.38
N ILE A 121 8.13 -0.99 6.37
CA ILE A 121 7.74 -0.77 4.98
C ILE A 121 7.64 -2.11 4.29
N PHE A 122 6.52 -2.36 3.60
CA PHE A 122 6.38 -3.50 2.70
C PHE A 122 6.48 -3.01 1.26
N LYS A 123 7.39 -3.61 0.52
CA LYS A 123 7.64 -3.29 -0.88
C LYS A 123 6.97 -4.35 -1.74
N ILE A 124 5.97 -3.92 -2.53
CA ILE A 124 5.12 -4.82 -3.30
C ILE A 124 5.38 -4.62 -4.77
N LYS A 125 5.70 -5.72 -5.46
CA LYS A 125 5.88 -5.73 -6.91
C LYS A 125 4.56 -6.08 -7.58
N PRO A 126 4.04 -5.22 -8.48
CA PRO A 126 2.88 -5.58 -9.29
C PRO A 126 3.22 -6.73 -10.23
N ILE A 127 2.38 -7.77 -10.26
CA ILE A 127 2.56 -8.94 -11.12
C ILE A 127 1.54 -8.94 -12.25
N LYS A 128 0.27 -8.66 -11.95
CA LYS A 128 -0.79 -8.57 -12.92
C LYS A 128 -1.68 -7.37 -12.60
N VAL A 129 -2.07 -6.61 -13.62
CA VAL A 129 -2.89 -5.42 -13.45
C VAL A 129 -4.09 -5.48 -14.38
N ASP A 130 -5.27 -5.19 -13.84
CA ASP A 130 -6.51 -4.99 -14.58
C ASP A 130 -7.01 -3.58 -14.29
N ALA A 131 -7.28 -2.80 -15.35
CA ALA A 131 -7.74 -1.42 -15.24
C ALA A 131 -9.17 -1.29 -15.74
N HIS A 132 -9.98 -0.50 -15.04
CA HIS A 132 -11.38 -0.24 -15.38
C HIS A 132 -11.69 1.25 -15.31
N GLY A 133 -12.61 1.66 -16.15
CA GLY A 133 -13.02 3.07 -16.27
C GLY A 133 -12.09 3.87 -17.17
#